data_076e5220eeb08e33a8586c64dd0e348c
#
_entry.id   076e5220eeb08e33a8586c64dd0e348c
#
_cell.length_a   1.000
_cell.length_b   1.000
_cell.length_c   1.000
_cell.angle_alpha   90.00
_cell.angle_beta   90.00
_cell.angle_gamma   90.00
#
_symmetry.space_group_name_H-M   'P 1'
#
loop_
_entity.id
_entity.type
_entity.pdbx_description
1 polymer ?
#
loop_
_entity_poly.entity_id
_entity_poly.type
_entity_poly.pdbx_seq_one_letter_code
_entity_poly.pdbx_strand_id
1 'polypeptide(L)'
;YYEESAALRGSSIVYDREDSSLTTMQKGMIDWKAAFADAKLFHWSGISCALSEGAASATREAIETAGEMELVVSCDINHRANLWKYGADAHDVLMPMVAQSDIVFGTAGEWQLITGLKAPDFKATSSDYVLEEGAYLEFFRHAQKILPKAKKMIIALRNTLSANHHLLSGVLYADDRLYTARVYDIDNVLDPMGVGDAFIAAYVHAFSKNGNDNKKCLDFALAASALKNTIPGDFNLVTEEEVEEII
;
A
#
# COMPACT_ATOMS: atom_id res chain seq x y z
N TYR A 1 -12.06 -15.49 5.73
CA TYR A 1 -11.49 -16.42 6.73
C TYR A 1 -9.97 -16.43 6.58
N TYR A 2 -9.27 -16.30 7.69
CA TYR A 2 -7.81 -16.31 7.76
C TYR A 2 -7.37 -17.47 8.65
N GLU A 3 -6.49 -18.33 8.12
CA GLU A 3 -5.82 -19.38 8.87
C GLU A 3 -4.38 -18.90 9.15
N GLU A 4 -4.04 -18.76 10.42
CA GLU A 4 -2.74 -18.25 10.83
C GLU A 4 -1.60 -19.19 10.42
N SER A 5 -0.48 -18.60 10.07
CA SER A 5 0.76 -19.34 9.85
C SER A 5 1.35 -19.82 11.17
N ALA A 6 1.97 -21.00 11.17
CA ALA A 6 2.68 -21.52 12.34
C ALA A 6 3.91 -22.31 11.91
N ALA A 7 5.07 -21.92 12.40
CA ALA A 7 6.36 -22.55 12.08
C ALA A 7 6.59 -22.72 10.57
N LEU A 8 6.47 -23.94 10.03
CA LEU A 8 6.68 -24.26 8.64
C LEU A 8 5.38 -24.23 7.81
N ARG A 9 4.21 -24.04 8.44
CA ARG A 9 2.91 -23.98 7.76
C ARG A 9 2.59 -22.52 7.44
N GLY A 10 2.43 -22.24 6.13
CA GLY A 10 2.00 -20.92 5.65
C GLY A 10 0.57 -20.59 6.06
N SER A 11 0.25 -19.30 6.09
CA SER A 11 -1.13 -18.83 6.25
C SER A 11 -1.96 -19.12 4.99
N SER A 12 -3.27 -19.26 5.17
CA SER A 12 -4.22 -19.29 4.07
C SER A 12 -5.34 -18.26 4.26
N ILE A 13 -5.80 -17.68 3.15
CA ILE A 13 -6.90 -16.71 3.16
C ILE A 13 -7.98 -17.18 2.19
N VAL A 14 -9.20 -17.31 2.70
CA VAL A 14 -10.40 -17.53 1.88
C VAL A 14 -11.25 -16.27 1.92
N TYR A 15 -11.42 -15.64 0.77
CA TYR A 15 -12.28 -14.48 0.61
C TYR A 15 -13.71 -14.93 0.31
N ASP A 16 -14.64 -14.57 1.20
CA ASP A 16 -16.07 -14.68 1.02
C ASP A 16 -16.64 -13.26 0.93
N ARG A 17 -16.76 -12.75 -0.29
CA ARG A 17 -17.18 -11.36 -0.57
C ARG A 17 -18.35 -11.30 -1.54
N GLU A 18 -18.89 -12.45 -1.92
CA GLU A 18 -20.10 -12.52 -2.76
C GLU A 18 -21.25 -11.77 -2.06
N ASP A 19 -22.07 -11.10 -2.85
CA ASP A 19 -23.25 -10.32 -2.39
C ASP A 19 -22.95 -9.22 -1.36
N SER A 20 -21.69 -8.84 -1.15
CA SER A 20 -21.36 -7.68 -0.32
C SER A 20 -21.79 -6.37 -0.99
N SER A 21 -22.07 -5.33 -0.20
CA SER A 21 -22.42 -4.00 -0.71
C SER A 21 -21.37 -3.46 -1.69
N LEU A 22 -20.10 -3.75 -1.45
CA LEU A 22 -19.01 -3.31 -2.33
C LEU A 22 -19.01 -4.08 -3.65
N THR A 23 -19.28 -5.40 -3.63
CA THR A 23 -19.35 -6.23 -4.85
C THR A 23 -20.52 -5.83 -5.76
N THR A 24 -21.64 -5.39 -5.18
CA THR A 24 -22.83 -4.94 -5.90
C THR A 24 -22.83 -3.46 -6.27
N MET A 25 -21.79 -2.71 -5.89
CA MET A 25 -21.65 -1.29 -6.20
C MET A 25 -21.62 -1.06 -7.71
N GLN A 26 -22.23 0.04 -8.14
CA GLN A 26 -22.23 0.49 -9.55
C GLN A 26 -21.84 1.96 -9.63
N LYS A 27 -21.33 2.38 -10.80
CA LYS A 27 -21.14 3.79 -11.13
C LYS A 27 -22.44 4.58 -10.91
N GLY A 28 -22.33 5.77 -10.34
CA GLY A 28 -23.46 6.67 -10.08
C GLY A 28 -24.24 6.38 -8.80
N MET A 29 -23.90 5.33 -8.02
CA MET A 29 -24.57 5.04 -6.75
C MET A 29 -24.13 6.00 -5.61
N ILE A 30 -22.98 6.64 -5.74
CA ILE A 30 -22.44 7.56 -4.74
C ILE A 30 -22.32 8.96 -5.35
N ASP A 31 -22.84 9.96 -4.64
CA ASP A 31 -22.54 11.37 -4.94
C ASP A 31 -21.14 11.71 -4.41
N TRP A 32 -20.13 11.46 -5.23
CA TRP A 32 -18.74 11.70 -4.87
C TRP A 32 -18.44 13.17 -4.58
N LYS A 33 -19.11 14.11 -5.23
CA LYS A 33 -18.93 15.55 -4.95
C LYS A 33 -19.39 15.91 -3.54
N ALA A 34 -20.52 15.36 -3.14
CA ALA A 34 -20.99 15.52 -1.77
C ALA A 34 -20.09 14.79 -0.76
N ALA A 35 -19.65 13.57 -1.08
CA ALA A 35 -18.76 12.78 -0.21
C ALA A 35 -17.39 13.45 -0.01
N PHE A 36 -16.90 14.19 -1.00
CA PHE A 36 -15.58 14.83 -0.98
C PHE A 36 -15.60 16.32 -0.59
N ALA A 37 -16.75 16.89 -0.22
CA ALA A 37 -16.92 18.32 -0.01
C ALA A 37 -15.84 18.97 0.89
N ASP A 38 -15.45 18.30 1.97
CA ASP A 38 -14.43 18.76 2.93
C ASP A 38 -13.14 17.94 2.90
N ALA A 39 -13.01 17.02 1.94
CA ALA A 39 -11.85 16.15 1.82
C ALA A 39 -10.65 16.91 1.24
N LYS A 40 -9.45 16.52 1.65
CA LYS A 40 -8.18 16.98 1.09
C LYS A 40 -7.42 15.86 0.37
N LEU A 41 -7.72 14.64 0.72
CA LEU A 41 -7.10 13.44 0.18
C LEU A 41 -8.18 12.37 -0.01
N PHE A 42 -8.12 11.66 -1.11
CA PHE A 42 -8.87 10.46 -1.39
C PHE A 42 -7.91 9.28 -1.52
N HIS A 43 -8.10 8.25 -0.71
CA HIS A 43 -7.34 7.00 -0.80
C HIS A 43 -8.23 5.88 -1.36
N TRP A 44 -7.73 5.15 -2.34
CA TRP A 44 -8.39 3.97 -2.91
C TRP A 44 -7.44 2.76 -2.93
N SER A 45 -8.02 1.57 -2.97
CA SER A 45 -7.27 0.32 -3.05
C SER A 45 -7.72 -0.53 -4.22
N GLY A 46 -6.77 -1.13 -4.92
CA GLY A 46 -7.02 -2.00 -6.06
C GLY A 46 -7.86 -3.25 -5.73
N ILE A 47 -7.91 -3.64 -4.45
CA ILE A 47 -8.78 -4.73 -4.01
C ILE A 47 -10.26 -4.44 -4.32
N SER A 48 -10.70 -3.19 -4.24
CA SER A 48 -12.07 -2.80 -4.60
C SER A 48 -12.37 -3.09 -6.07
N CYS A 49 -11.41 -2.79 -6.94
CA CYS A 49 -11.53 -3.02 -8.39
C CYS A 49 -11.54 -4.50 -8.76
N ALA A 50 -10.96 -5.36 -7.93
CA ALA A 50 -10.88 -6.80 -8.17
C ALA A 50 -12.21 -7.53 -7.91
N LEU A 51 -13.18 -6.90 -7.22
CA LEU A 51 -14.41 -7.55 -6.78
C LEU A 51 -15.47 -7.67 -7.88
N SER A 52 -15.66 -6.62 -8.68
CA SER A 52 -16.60 -6.59 -9.79
C SER A 52 -16.31 -5.45 -10.76
N GLU A 53 -16.84 -5.54 -11.98
CA GLU A 53 -16.77 -4.46 -12.96
C GLU A 53 -17.45 -3.18 -12.47
N GLY A 54 -18.59 -3.32 -11.77
CA GLY A 54 -19.30 -2.21 -11.15
C GLY A 54 -18.47 -1.48 -10.11
N ALA A 55 -17.83 -2.22 -9.20
CA ALA A 55 -16.95 -1.65 -8.17
C ALA A 55 -15.72 -0.96 -8.79
N ALA A 56 -15.11 -1.54 -9.83
CA ALA A 56 -14.03 -0.92 -10.59
C ALA A 56 -14.49 0.40 -11.25
N SER A 57 -15.68 0.41 -11.85
CA SER A 57 -16.26 1.61 -12.49
C SER A 57 -16.58 2.70 -11.47
N ALA A 58 -17.14 2.36 -10.31
CA ALA A 58 -17.41 3.31 -9.24
C ALA A 58 -16.12 3.88 -8.63
N THR A 59 -15.08 3.06 -8.46
CA THR A 59 -13.76 3.53 -7.99
C THR A 59 -13.13 4.48 -8.99
N ARG A 60 -13.23 4.21 -10.29
CA ARG A 60 -12.74 5.12 -11.34
C ARG A 60 -13.47 6.46 -11.30
N GLU A 61 -14.80 6.46 -11.17
CA GLU A 61 -15.61 7.67 -11.01
C GLU A 61 -15.16 8.48 -9.80
N ALA A 62 -14.86 7.83 -8.67
CA ALA A 62 -14.34 8.49 -7.48
C ALA A 62 -12.98 9.16 -7.75
N ILE A 63 -12.05 8.47 -8.42
CA ILE A 63 -10.73 9.01 -8.78
C ILE A 63 -10.86 10.22 -9.69
N GLU A 64 -11.71 10.14 -10.74
CA GLU A 64 -11.96 11.23 -11.66
C GLU A 64 -12.55 12.45 -10.93
N THR A 65 -13.56 12.23 -10.07
CA THR A 65 -14.17 13.30 -9.27
C THR A 65 -13.18 13.91 -8.28
N ALA A 66 -12.35 13.09 -7.61
CA ALA A 66 -11.30 13.59 -6.72
C ALA A 66 -10.29 14.47 -7.46
N GLY A 67 -9.92 14.07 -8.69
CA GLY A 67 -9.05 14.86 -9.57
C GLY A 67 -9.69 16.18 -10.00
N GLU A 68 -10.98 16.20 -10.37
CA GLU A 68 -11.73 17.42 -10.68
C GLU A 68 -11.82 18.39 -9.50
N MET A 69 -11.88 17.85 -8.26
CA MET A 69 -11.94 18.62 -7.03
C MET A 69 -10.55 18.95 -6.46
N GLU A 70 -9.48 18.64 -7.19
CA GLU A 70 -8.08 18.90 -6.82
C GLU A 70 -7.64 18.24 -5.50
N LEU A 71 -8.28 17.13 -5.11
CA LEU A 71 -7.83 16.33 -3.98
C LEU A 71 -6.51 15.63 -4.29
N VAL A 72 -5.70 15.38 -3.28
CA VAL A 72 -4.57 14.45 -3.38
C VAL A 72 -5.14 13.05 -3.53
N VAL A 73 -4.84 12.38 -4.64
CA VAL A 73 -5.26 10.99 -4.89
C VAL A 73 -4.15 10.03 -4.47
N SER A 74 -4.46 9.17 -3.53
CA SER A 74 -3.56 8.14 -3.02
C SER A 74 -4.08 6.75 -3.36
N CYS A 75 -3.21 5.81 -3.72
CA CYS A 75 -3.62 4.44 -3.99
C CYS A 75 -2.69 3.40 -3.38
N ASP A 76 -3.28 2.29 -2.95
CA ASP A 76 -2.62 1.00 -2.76
C ASP A 76 -2.94 0.11 -3.95
N ILE A 77 -1.93 -0.34 -4.70
CA ILE A 77 -2.12 -1.19 -5.88
C ILE A 77 -2.87 -2.47 -5.51
N ASN A 78 -2.54 -3.09 -4.38
CA ASN A 78 -3.26 -4.17 -3.70
C ASN A 78 -3.97 -5.15 -4.66
N HIS A 79 -3.20 -5.78 -5.54
CA HIS A 79 -3.68 -6.56 -6.69
C HIS A 79 -4.62 -7.71 -6.32
N ARG A 80 -4.32 -8.47 -5.27
CA ARG A 80 -5.12 -9.63 -4.81
C ARG A 80 -5.55 -10.58 -5.94
N ALA A 81 -4.59 -11.25 -6.58
CA ALA A 81 -4.79 -12.08 -7.79
C ALA A 81 -6.01 -13.02 -7.74
N ASN A 82 -6.37 -13.56 -6.57
CA ASN A 82 -7.47 -14.52 -6.41
C ASN A 82 -8.87 -13.90 -6.49
N LEU A 83 -9.01 -12.56 -6.60
CA LEU A 83 -10.30 -11.86 -6.60
C LEU A 83 -10.81 -11.50 -8.00
N TRP A 84 -9.97 -11.48 -9.02
CA TRP A 84 -10.30 -11.10 -10.40
C TRP A 84 -11.11 -12.17 -11.13
N LYS A 85 -12.34 -12.43 -10.65
CA LYS A 85 -13.19 -13.53 -11.16
C LYS A 85 -14.21 -13.08 -12.22
N TYR A 86 -14.35 -11.79 -12.49
CA TYR A 86 -15.30 -11.27 -13.49
C TYR A 86 -14.71 -11.14 -14.90
N GLY A 87 -13.52 -11.67 -15.15
CA GLY A 87 -12.94 -11.83 -16.48
C GLY A 87 -12.10 -10.66 -16.99
N ALA A 88 -11.90 -9.61 -16.18
CA ALA A 88 -11.02 -8.50 -16.56
C ALA A 88 -9.55 -8.83 -16.22
N ASP A 89 -8.63 -8.31 -17.06
CA ASP A 89 -7.21 -8.30 -16.73
C ASP A 89 -6.90 -7.21 -15.69
N ALA A 90 -6.18 -7.58 -14.65
CA ALA A 90 -5.87 -6.68 -13.54
C ALA A 90 -5.05 -5.46 -13.98
N HIS A 91 -4.06 -5.65 -14.86
CA HIS A 91 -3.25 -4.55 -15.38
C HIS A 91 -4.10 -3.55 -16.16
N ASP A 92 -4.97 -4.04 -17.06
CA ASP A 92 -5.79 -3.19 -17.91
C ASP A 92 -6.77 -2.33 -17.12
N VAL A 93 -7.23 -2.82 -15.97
CA VAL A 93 -8.11 -2.07 -15.06
C VAL A 93 -7.31 -1.13 -14.17
N LEU A 94 -6.26 -1.62 -13.50
CA LEU A 94 -5.54 -0.86 -12.47
C LEU A 94 -4.62 0.21 -13.06
N MET A 95 -3.89 -0.09 -14.15
CA MET A 95 -2.89 0.84 -14.68
C MET A 95 -3.44 2.24 -14.99
N PRO A 96 -4.58 2.41 -15.70
CA PRO A 96 -5.15 3.73 -15.97
C PRO A 96 -5.58 4.49 -14.72
N MET A 97 -5.94 3.77 -13.64
CA MET A 97 -6.38 4.34 -12.37
C MET A 97 -5.18 4.74 -11.50
N VAL A 98 -4.14 3.89 -11.44
CA VAL A 98 -2.86 4.20 -10.75
C VAL A 98 -2.20 5.41 -11.40
N ALA A 99 -2.24 5.53 -12.73
CA ALA A 99 -1.69 6.67 -13.46
C ALA A 99 -2.37 8.02 -13.12
N GLN A 100 -3.55 7.99 -12.48
CA GLN A 100 -4.26 9.17 -11.99
C GLN A 100 -3.98 9.48 -10.50
N SER A 101 -3.09 8.74 -9.85
CA SER A 101 -2.78 8.92 -8.42
C SER A 101 -1.51 9.74 -8.22
N ASP A 102 -1.51 10.58 -7.17
CA ASP A 102 -0.37 11.40 -6.75
C ASP A 102 0.58 10.64 -5.83
N ILE A 103 0.04 9.71 -5.01
CA ILE A 103 0.79 8.87 -4.08
C ILE A 103 0.46 7.42 -4.38
N VAL A 104 1.48 6.61 -4.66
CA VAL A 104 1.30 5.20 -5.05
C VAL A 104 2.06 4.29 -4.11
N PHE A 105 1.33 3.37 -3.47
CA PHE A 105 1.86 2.29 -2.65
C PHE A 105 1.75 0.97 -3.38
N GLY A 106 2.70 0.10 -3.15
CA GLY A 106 2.65 -1.27 -3.63
C GLY A 106 3.84 -2.09 -3.18
N THR A 107 3.72 -3.39 -3.27
CA THR A 107 4.84 -4.33 -3.15
C THR A 107 5.66 -4.38 -4.44
N ALA A 108 6.85 -4.96 -4.39
CA ALA A 108 7.69 -5.13 -5.58
C ALA A 108 6.96 -5.84 -6.73
N GLY A 109 6.15 -6.87 -6.42
CA GLY A 109 5.37 -7.59 -7.43
C GLY A 109 4.24 -6.77 -8.02
N GLU A 110 3.61 -5.92 -7.23
CA GLU A 110 2.54 -5.02 -7.71
C GLU A 110 3.10 -3.89 -8.57
N TRP A 111 4.25 -3.34 -8.21
CA TRP A 111 4.96 -2.40 -9.08
C TRP A 111 5.35 -3.03 -10.41
N GLN A 112 5.80 -4.30 -10.41
CA GLN A 112 6.08 -5.03 -11.64
C GLN A 112 4.81 -5.24 -12.48
N LEU A 113 3.67 -5.55 -11.85
CA LEU A 113 2.39 -5.68 -12.53
C LEU A 113 2.03 -4.39 -13.27
N ILE A 114 2.14 -3.24 -12.61
CA ILE A 114 1.70 -1.94 -13.17
C ILE A 114 2.70 -1.40 -14.19
N THR A 115 4.00 -1.53 -13.95
CA THR A 115 5.02 -0.86 -14.78
C THR A 115 5.74 -1.79 -15.75
N GLY A 116 5.63 -3.10 -15.57
CA GLY A 116 6.46 -4.09 -16.26
C GLY A 116 7.91 -4.13 -15.78
N LEU A 117 8.31 -3.24 -14.86
CA LEU A 117 9.68 -3.14 -14.34
C LEU A 117 9.85 -4.02 -13.10
N LYS A 118 10.94 -4.77 -13.03
CA LYS A 118 11.28 -5.54 -11.84
C LYS A 118 11.93 -4.60 -10.81
N ALA A 119 11.30 -4.44 -9.65
CA ALA A 119 11.91 -3.76 -8.51
C ALA A 119 13.06 -4.58 -7.92
N PRO A 120 14.06 -3.92 -7.27
CA PRO A 120 15.12 -4.63 -6.57
C PRO A 120 14.57 -5.56 -5.48
N ASP A 121 15.25 -6.70 -5.29
CA ASP A 121 14.89 -7.65 -4.25
C ASP A 121 15.28 -7.13 -2.86
N PHE A 122 14.42 -7.31 -1.87
CA PHE A 122 14.75 -7.08 -0.46
C PHE A 122 15.02 -8.41 0.24
N LYS A 123 16.28 -8.64 0.63
CA LYS A 123 16.76 -9.91 1.20
C LYS A 123 17.40 -9.74 2.57
N ALA A 124 16.92 -8.79 3.36
CA ALA A 124 17.40 -8.57 4.70
C ALA A 124 17.23 -9.84 5.55
N THR A 125 18.28 -10.21 6.29
CA THR A 125 18.28 -11.30 7.28
C THR A 125 18.60 -10.81 8.69
N SER A 126 18.92 -9.52 8.82
CA SER A 126 19.16 -8.83 10.08
C SER A 126 18.88 -7.33 9.93
N SER A 127 18.83 -6.62 11.04
CA SER A 127 18.66 -5.15 11.06
C SER A 127 19.83 -4.38 10.44
N ASP A 128 21.00 -4.99 10.31
CA ASP A 128 22.20 -4.37 9.72
C ASP A 128 22.21 -4.42 8.18
N TYR A 129 21.15 -4.93 7.56
CA TYR A 129 21.06 -5.01 6.10
C TYR A 129 21.10 -3.62 5.47
N VAL A 130 21.97 -3.47 4.47
CA VAL A 130 22.13 -2.24 3.72
C VAL A 130 21.38 -2.36 2.39
N LEU A 131 20.44 -1.45 2.18
CA LEU A 131 19.65 -1.37 0.94
C LEU A 131 20.54 -0.93 -0.24
N GLU A 132 20.28 -1.52 -1.41
CA GLU A 132 20.89 -1.11 -2.68
C GLU A 132 20.20 0.16 -3.23
N GLU A 133 20.39 1.29 -2.55
CA GLU A 133 19.69 2.56 -2.83
C GLU A 133 19.78 2.97 -4.29
N GLY A 134 20.94 2.79 -4.94
CA GLY A 134 21.13 3.11 -6.36
C GLY A 134 20.18 2.33 -7.27
N ALA A 135 19.97 1.05 -7.00
CA ALA A 135 19.07 0.21 -7.78
C ALA A 135 17.60 0.64 -7.62
N TYR A 136 17.16 0.97 -6.38
CA TYR A 136 15.82 1.50 -6.15
C TYR A 136 15.62 2.88 -6.79
N LEU A 137 16.62 3.77 -6.74
CA LEU A 137 16.55 5.08 -7.37
C LEU A 137 16.40 4.95 -8.89
N GLU A 138 17.17 4.07 -9.53
CA GLU A 138 17.07 3.80 -10.97
C GLU A 138 15.69 3.20 -11.32
N PHE A 139 15.21 2.24 -10.56
CA PHE A 139 13.88 1.65 -10.72
C PHE A 139 12.80 2.74 -10.70
N PHE A 140 12.78 3.60 -9.69
CA PHE A 140 11.75 4.63 -9.58
C PHE A 140 11.87 5.71 -10.65
N ARG A 141 13.06 6.06 -11.10
CA ARG A 141 13.25 6.97 -12.26
C ARG A 141 12.64 6.42 -13.55
N HIS A 142 12.68 5.09 -13.74
CA HIS A 142 12.00 4.46 -14.86
C HIS A 142 10.48 4.41 -14.64
N ALA A 143 10.03 4.04 -13.44
CA ALA A 143 8.61 4.04 -13.08
C ALA A 143 7.97 5.43 -13.23
N GLN A 144 8.70 6.51 -12.88
CA GLN A 144 8.22 7.89 -13.02
C GLN A 144 7.91 8.27 -14.48
N LYS A 145 8.62 7.69 -15.45
CA LYS A 145 8.33 7.93 -16.88
C LYS A 145 7.03 7.29 -17.32
N ILE A 146 6.64 6.20 -16.66
CA ILE A 146 5.39 5.46 -16.92
C ILE A 146 4.23 6.12 -16.16
N LEU A 147 4.47 6.60 -14.94
CA LEU A 147 3.49 7.23 -14.04
C LEU A 147 3.86 8.69 -13.75
N PRO A 148 3.80 9.58 -14.73
CA PRO A 148 4.31 10.96 -14.59
C PRO A 148 3.55 11.81 -13.55
N LYS A 149 2.30 11.46 -13.23
CA LYS A 149 1.52 12.14 -12.20
C LYS A 149 1.91 11.74 -10.78
N ALA A 150 2.46 10.55 -10.59
CA ALA A 150 2.83 10.06 -9.27
C ALA A 150 3.98 10.89 -8.68
N LYS A 151 3.68 11.72 -7.69
CA LYS A 151 4.65 12.57 -6.98
C LYS A 151 5.41 11.80 -5.90
N LYS A 152 4.80 10.76 -5.38
CA LYS A 152 5.37 9.90 -4.35
C LYS A 152 5.12 8.44 -4.70
N MET A 153 6.19 7.66 -4.78
CA MET A 153 6.15 6.24 -5.10
C MET A 153 6.80 5.47 -3.96
N ILE A 154 6.08 4.50 -3.39
CA ILE A 154 6.46 3.88 -2.13
C ILE A 154 6.40 2.36 -2.27
N ILE A 155 7.44 1.68 -1.78
CA ILE A 155 7.45 0.23 -1.61
C ILE A 155 7.62 -0.08 -0.12
N ALA A 156 6.64 -0.78 0.45
CA ALA A 156 6.80 -1.45 1.73
C ALA A 156 7.59 -2.75 1.50
N LEU A 157 8.74 -2.85 2.12
CA LEU A 157 9.68 -3.96 1.96
C LEU A 157 9.49 -4.97 3.08
N ARG A 158 9.34 -6.24 2.73
CA ARG A 158 9.27 -7.34 3.70
C ARG A 158 10.05 -8.54 3.22
N ASN A 159 10.89 -9.10 4.11
CA ASN A 159 11.41 -10.44 3.97
C ASN A 159 10.89 -11.31 5.12
N THR A 160 10.31 -12.45 4.81
CA THR A 160 9.74 -13.40 5.76
C THR A 160 10.69 -14.59 5.90
N LEU A 161 11.36 -14.69 7.04
CA LEU A 161 12.28 -15.79 7.34
C LEU A 161 11.53 -17.02 7.88
N SER A 162 10.49 -16.77 8.66
CA SER A 162 9.56 -17.80 9.16
C SER A 162 8.17 -17.17 9.39
N ALA A 163 7.21 -17.97 9.82
CA ALA A 163 5.85 -17.49 10.11
C ALA A 163 5.81 -16.32 11.10
N ASN A 164 6.72 -16.31 12.05
CA ASN A 164 6.80 -15.35 13.15
C ASN A 164 8.10 -14.54 13.17
N HIS A 165 8.88 -14.55 12.07
CA HIS A 165 10.11 -13.77 11.94
C HIS A 165 10.11 -13.00 10.62
N HIS A 166 9.91 -11.70 10.71
CA HIS A 166 9.84 -10.80 9.55
C HIS A 166 10.86 -9.67 9.67
N LEU A 167 11.45 -9.31 8.54
CA LEU A 167 12.21 -8.06 8.42
C LEU A 167 11.42 -7.08 7.56
N LEU A 168 11.24 -5.89 8.09
CA LEU A 168 10.50 -4.82 7.44
C LEU A 168 11.41 -3.63 7.19
N SER A 169 11.22 -2.99 6.05
CA SER A 169 11.81 -1.71 5.69
C SER A 169 10.87 -0.98 4.72
N GLY A 170 11.30 0.16 4.22
CA GLY A 170 10.52 0.92 3.24
C GLY A 170 11.40 1.85 2.43
N VAL A 171 10.99 2.07 1.18
CA VAL A 171 11.60 3.06 0.31
C VAL A 171 10.53 3.97 -0.27
N LEU A 172 10.85 5.26 -0.35
CA LEU A 172 9.99 6.28 -0.92
C LEU A 172 10.81 7.11 -1.91
N TYR A 173 10.27 7.29 -3.10
CA TYR A 173 10.81 8.18 -4.10
C TYR A 173 9.91 9.40 -4.27
N ALA A 174 10.50 10.57 -4.19
CA ALA A 174 9.87 11.85 -4.48
C ALA A 174 10.94 12.88 -4.89
N ASP A 175 10.60 13.80 -5.79
CA ASP A 175 11.46 14.92 -6.21
C ASP A 175 12.86 14.48 -6.65
N ASP A 176 12.94 13.38 -7.43
CA ASP A 176 14.18 12.73 -7.90
C ASP A 176 15.13 12.28 -6.77
N ARG A 177 14.59 12.03 -5.59
CA ARG A 177 15.33 11.54 -4.41
C ARG A 177 14.71 10.26 -3.88
N LEU A 178 15.58 9.40 -3.37
CA LEU A 178 15.17 8.22 -2.61
C LEU A 178 15.31 8.50 -1.11
N TYR A 179 14.29 8.10 -0.38
CA TYR A 179 14.28 8.06 1.08
C TYR A 179 14.16 6.60 1.48
N THR A 180 14.96 6.19 2.43
CA THR A 180 15.00 4.82 2.95
C THR A 180 14.72 4.83 4.45
N ALA A 181 13.98 3.85 4.94
CA ALA A 181 13.76 3.67 6.35
C ALA A 181 14.71 2.58 6.91
N ARG A 182 14.90 2.57 8.23
CA ARG A 182 15.68 1.51 8.90
C ARG A 182 15.06 0.14 8.66
N VAL A 183 15.83 -0.92 8.89
CA VAL A 183 15.29 -2.28 8.93
C VAL A 183 14.85 -2.62 10.35
N TYR A 184 13.57 -2.98 10.51
CA TYR A 184 13.04 -3.60 11.73
C TYR A 184 13.14 -5.11 11.61
N ASP A 185 13.80 -5.72 12.57
CA ASP A 185 13.92 -7.18 12.73
C ASP A 185 12.92 -7.62 13.80
N ILE A 186 11.86 -8.31 13.39
CA ILE A 186 10.74 -8.69 14.25
C ILE A 186 10.74 -10.21 14.34
N ASP A 187 11.33 -10.72 15.40
CA ASP A 187 11.54 -12.15 15.64
C ASP A 187 10.37 -12.86 16.37
N ASN A 188 9.35 -12.09 16.75
CA ASN A 188 8.14 -12.61 17.40
C ASN A 188 6.88 -11.91 16.88
N VAL A 189 6.55 -12.18 15.62
CA VAL A 189 5.30 -11.71 15.01
C VAL A 189 4.13 -12.46 15.64
N LEU A 190 3.21 -11.73 16.28
CA LEU A 190 1.97 -12.29 16.82
C LEU A 190 0.92 -12.45 15.72
N ASP A 191 0.72 -11.41 14.92
CA ASP A 191 -0.25 -11.43 13.82
C ASP A 191 0.18 -10.48 12.70
N PRO A 192 0.45 -10.99 11.48
CA PRO A 192 0.84 -10.17 10.34
C PRO A 192 -0.34 -9.55 9.59
N MET A 193 -1.60 -9.78 10.03
CA MET A 193 -2.77 -9.22 9.38
C MET A 193 -2.83 -7.70 9.58
N GLY A 194 -3.19 -6.95 8.52
CA GLY A 194 -3.31 -5.49 8.58
C GLY A 194 -1.98 -4.72 8.65
N VAL A 195 -0.81 -5.39 8.60
CA VAL A 195 0.53 -4.73 8.65
C VAL A 195 0.73 -3.77 7.48
N GLY A 196 0.27 -4.15 6.27
CA GLY A 196 0.29 -3.28 5.09
C GLY A 196 -0.64 -2.09 5.23
N ASP A 197 -1.86 -2.33 5.70
CA ASP A 197 -2.87 -1.28 5.92
C ASP A 197 -2.40 -0.30 7.01
N ALA A 198 -1.76 -0.80 8.07
CA ALA A 198 -1.14 0.02 9.13
C ALA A 198 -0.05 0.94 8.57
N PHE A 199 0.81 0.42 7.66
CA PHE A 199 1.83 1.23 6.99
C PHE A 199 1.21 2.39 6.21
N ILE A 200 0.20 2.10 5.39
CA ILE A 200 -0.44 3.10 4.53
C ILE A 200 -1.21 4.12 5.37
N ALA A 201 -2.00 3.66 6.35
CA ALA A 201 -2.77 4.54 7.22
C ALA A 201 -1.86 5.49 8.01
N ALA A 202 -0.77 4.97 8.57
CA ALA A 202 0.22 5.77 9.28
C ALA A 202 0.96 6.75 8.36
N TYR A 203 1.25 6.36 7.10
CA TYR A 203 1.81 7.28 6.12
C TYR A 203 0.86 8.43 5.83
N VAL A 204 -0.42 8.15 5.55
CA VAL A 204 -1.43 9.17 5.25
C VAL A 204 -1.61 10.11 6.46
N HIS A 205 -1.62 9.55 7.68
CA HIS A 205 -1.66 10.34 8.91
C HIS A 205 -0.45 11.28 9.03
N ALA A 206 0.76 10.74 8.92
CA ALA A 206 1.98 11.52 8.99
C ALA A 206 2.07 12.58 7.87
N PHE A 207 1.65 12.24 6.65
CA PHE A 207 1.57 13.17 5.53
C PHE A 207 0.61 14.32 5.81
N SER A 208 -0.55 14.04 6.42
CA SER A 208 -1.52 15.09 6.79
C SER A 208 -0.98 16.09 7.82
N LYS A 209 -0.06 15.64 8.69
CA LYS A 209 0.58 16.47 9.73
C LYS A 209 1.87 17.15 9.27
N ASN A 210 2.71 16.44 8.54
CA ASN A 210 4.08 16.84 8.22
C ASN A 210 4.26 17.27 6.76
N GLY A 211 3.21 17.17 5.93
CA GLY A 211 3.25 17.58 4.52
C GLY A 211 4.32 16.81 3.72
N ASN A 212 5.31 17.55 3.21
CA ASN A 212 6.35 16.98 2.34
C ASN A 212 7.63 16.54 3.08
N ASP A 213 7.61 16.39 4.40
CA ASP A 213 8.71 15.71 5.09
C ASP A 213 8.66 14.20 4.82
N ASN A 214 9.17 13.83 3.65
CA ASN A 214 9.07 12.47 3.13
C ASN A 214 9.76 11.44 4.02
N LYS A 215 10.89 11.82 4.65
CA LYS A 215 11.63 10.91 5.53
C LYS A 215 10.83 10.64 6.80
N LYS A 216 10.30 11.69 7.43
CA LYS A 216 9.49 11.55 8.65
C LYS A 216 8.22 10.75 8.38
N CYS A 217 7.54 10.99 7.24
CA CYS A 217 6.35 10.22 6.88
C CYS A 217 6.65 8.74 6.67
N LEU A 218 7.77 8.42 6.01
CA LEU A 218 8.18 7.04 5.77
C LEU A 218 8.56 6.32 7.07
N ASP A 219 9.34 6.96 7.94
CA ASP A 219 9.77 6.38 9.20
C ASP A 219 8.58 6.10 10.11
N PHE A 220 7.66 7.06 10.24
CA PHE A 220 6.44 6.91 11.02
C PHE A 220 5.57 5.75 10.50
N ALA A 221 5.39 5.67 9.19
CA ALA A 221 4.62 4.60 8.56
C ALA A 221 5.22 3.22 8.84
N LEU A 222 6.54 3.10 8.72
CA LEU A 222 7.22 1.83 8.95
C LEU A 222 7.20 1.43 10.43
N ALA A 223 7.40 2.38 11.35
CA ALA A 223 7.34 2.13 12.79
C ALA A 223 5.95 1.63 13.20
N ALA A 224 4.88 2.28 12.74
CA ALA A 224 3.51 1.84 13.00
C ALA A 224 3.24 0.43 12.42
N SER A 225 3.75 0.15 11.23
CA SER A 225 3.68 -1.18 10.61
C SER A 225 4.45 -2.25 11.40
N ALA A 226 5.61 -1.90 11.94
CA ALA A 226 6.39 -2.80 12.78
C ALA A 226 5.64 -3.14 14.08
N LEU A 227 5.10 -2.14 14.78
CA LEU A 227 4.29 -2.34 16.00
C LEU A 227 3.03 -3.15 15.73
N LYS A 228 2.38 -3.01 14.57
CA LYS A 228 1.19 -3.80 14.21
C LYS A 228 1.43 -5.31 14.29
N ASN A 229 2.62 -5.79 14.04
CA ASN A 229 2.96 -7.21 14.18
C ASN A 229 2.83 -7.75 15.61
N THR A 230 2.72 -6.87 16.61
CA THR A 230 2.56 -7.22 18.02
C THR A 230 1.11 -7.20 18.49
N ILE A 231 0.15 -6.91 17.59
CA ILE A 231 -1.27 -6.74 17.91
C ILE A 231 -2.08 -7.79 17.18
N PRO A 232 -2.82 -8.67 17.88
CA PRO A 232 -3.73 -9.63 17.25
C PRO A 232 -4.89 -8.92 16.53
N GLY A 233 -5.35 -9.51 15.42
CA GLY A 233 -6.46 -9.01 14.62
C GLY A 233 -6.02 -7.95 13.60
N ASP A 234 -6.98 -7.48 12.82
CA ASP A 234 -6.73 -6.63 11.64
C ASP A 234 -6.50 -5.15 11.99
N PHE A 235 -7.08 -4.69 13.11
CA PHE A 235 -6.98 -3.28 13.50
C PHE A 235 -5.62 -2.93 14.11
N ASN A 236 -5.08 -1.79 13.68
CA ASN A 236 -3.92 -1.20 14.34
C ASN A 236 -4.40 -0.37 15.55
N LEU A 237 -3.91 -0.72 16.75
CA LEU A 237 -4.29 -0.08 18.02
C LEU A 237 -3.16 0.75 18.64
N VAL A 238 -2.05 0.93 17.91
CA VAL A 238 -0.90 1.73 18.40
C VAL A 238 -1.26 3.21 18.50
N THR A 239 -0.71 3.87 19.50
CA THR A 239 -0.77 5.33 19.62
C THR A 239 0.36 6.01 18.85
N GLU A 240 0.22 7.32 18.62
CA GLU A 240 1.26 8.11 17.97
C GLU A 240 2.55 8.15 18.81
N GLU A 241 2.41 8.24 20.11
CA GLU A 241 3.53 8.24 21.06
C GLU A 241 4.32 6.92 20.98
N GLU A 242 3.64 5.78 20.98
CA GLU A 242 4.31 4.46 20.84
C GLU A 242 5.06 4.35 19.51
N VAL A 243 4.52 4.91 18.44
CA VAL A 243 5.19 4.93 17.13
C VAL A 243 6.43 5.81 17.17
N GLU A 244 6.34 7.02 17.78
CA GLU A 244 7.47 7.95 17.88
C GLU A 244 8.61 7.42 18.77
N GLU A 245 8.32 6.57 19.76
CA GLU A 245 9.32 5.98 20.64
C GLU A 245 10.27 4.98 19.93
N ILE A 246 9.86 4.39 18.81
CA ILE A 246 10.66 3.38 18.11
C ILE A 246 11.29 3.88 16.78
N ILE A 247 11.06 5.13 16.38
CA ILE A 247 11.73 5.77 15.23
C ILE A 247 13.20 6.11 15.62
#